data_0192dccc768bb7b47a1e61753e7c6c52
#
_entry.id   0192dccc768bb7b47a1e61753e7c6c52
#
_cell.length_a   1.000
_cell.length_b   1.000
_cell.length_c   1.000
_cell.angle_alpha   90.00
_cell.angle_beta   90.00
_cell.angle_gamma   90.00
#
_symmetry.space_group_name_H-M   'P 1'
#
loop_
_entity.id
_entity.type
_entity.pdbx_description
1 polymer ?
#
loop_
_entity_poly.entity_id
_entity_poly.type
_entity_poly.pdbx_seq_one_letter_code
_entity_poly.pdbx_strand_id
1 'polypeptide(L)'
;MAVAVRTPRGPVMRVRPVREWFGLSLDAFARALGVSRATVARWEAANSGPARDTAAGRALASMVEIRRLAQELFGRDAQTWFDSLIPMLRDTPRSALVKHGPFPVRQVLWEARHSTY
;
A
#
# COMPACT_ATOMS: atom_id res chain seq x y z
N MET A 1 22.15 18.56 -23.50
CA MET A 1 21.86 18.03 -23.19
C MET A 1 21.28 17.72 -22.53
N ALA A 2 20.89 17.48 -22.35
CA ALA A 2 20.26 17.03 -21.80
C ALA A 2 19.98 16.53 -21.19
N VAL A 3 19.73 16.43 -20.78
CA VAL A 3 19.41 15.93 -20.12
C VAL A 3 18.84 15.57 -19.56
N ALA A 4 18.83 15.37 -19.47
CA ALA A 4 18.38 14.79 -18.80
C ALA A 4 17.41 14.68 -18.27
N VAL A 5 16.98 14.42 -18.48
CA VAL A 5 15.91 14.42 -18.09
C VAL A 5 15.58 13.41 -17.38
N ARG A 6 15.21 13.56 -16.48
CA ARG A 6 14.91 12.77 -15.67
C ARG A 6 13.63 12.43 -15.77
N THR A 7 13.09 12.00 -16.69
CA THR A 7 11.77 11.55 -16.66
C THR A 7 11.66 10.39 -15.79
N PRO A 8 10.62 10.27 -15.04
CA PRO A 8 10.39 9.08 -14.24
C PRO A 8 10.30 7.89 -15.15
N ARG A 9 10.80 6.79 -14.70
CA ARG A 9 10.77 5.70 -15.45
C ARG A 9 9.49 5.11 -15.37
N GLY A 10 8.71 4.97 -16.25
CA GLY A 10 7.37 4.49 -16.24
C GLY A 10 6.43 5.44 -15.56
N PRO A 11 5.14 5.13 -15.50
CA PRO A 11 4.15 6.00 -14.87
C PRO A 11 4.36 6.06 -13.37
N VAL A 12 4.19 7.24 -12.83
CA VAL A 12 4.23 7.43 -11.40
C VAL A 12 2.96 6.83 -10.81
N MET A 13 3.10 6.05 -9.76
CA MET A 13 1.96 5.46 -9.10
C MET A 13 1.32 6.49 -8.18
N ARG A 14 0.07 6.85 -8.48
CA ARG A 14 -0.64 7.86 -7.71
C ARG A 14 -1.13 7.28 -6.40
N VAL A 15 -1.01 8.06 -5.33
CA VAL A 15 -1.33 7.58 -3.99
C VAL A 15 -2.82 7.55 -3.71
N ARG A 16 -3.59 8.51 -4.24
CA ARG A 16 -5.01 8.63 -3.86
C ARG A 16 -5.83 7.38 -4.15
N PRO A 17 -5.77 6.77 -5.35
CA PRO A 17 -6.59 5.58 -5.60
C PRO A 17 -6.25 4.44 -4.64
N VAL A 18 -4.99 4.30 -4.25
CA VAL A 18 -4.57 3.25 -3.33
C VAL A 18 -5.12 3.56 -1.94
N ARG A 19 -4.93 4.79 -1.47
CA ARG A 19 -5.45 5.19 -0.16
C ARG A 19 -6.94 4.96 -0.05
N GLU A 20 -7.67 5.38 -1.08
CA GLU A 20 -9.14 5.27 -1.07
C GLU A 20 -9.60 3.83 -1.07
N TRP A 21 -8.90 2.98 -1.83
CA TRP A 21 -9.27 1.57 -1.86
C TRP A 21 -9.15 0.93 -0.47
N PHE A 22 -8.09 1.28 0.27
CA PHE A 22 -7.90 0.75 1.62
C PHE A 22 -8.77 1.46 2.67
N GLY A 23 -9.42 2.55 2.31
CA GLY A 23 -10.24 3.30 3.25
C GLY A 23 -9.45 3.95 4.37
N LEU A 24 -8.23 4.39 4.08
CA LEU A 24 -7.36 4.98 5.09
C LEU A 24 -7.42 6.50 5.03
N SER A 25 -7.32 7.14 6.20
CA SER A 25 -7.17 8.58 6.27
C SER A 25 -5.80 8.98 5.74
N LEU A 26 -5.60 10.28 5.51
CA LEU A 26 -4.29 10.78 5.13
C LEU A 26 -3.23 10.41 6.16
N ASP A 27 -3.57 10.58 7.42
CA ASP A 27 -2.65 10.29 8.53
C ASP A 27 -2.28 8.80 8.57
N ALA A 28 -3.29 7.93 8.51
CA ALA A 28 -3.05 6.50 8.57
C ALA A 28 -2.24 6.02 7.37
N PHE A 29 -2.57 6.53 6.19
CA PHE A 29 -1.85 6.16 4.99
C PHE A 29 -0.39 6.62 5.04
N ALA A 30 -0.17 7.84 5.54
CA ALA A 30 1.17 8.37 5.69
C ALA A 30 2.00 7.47 6.62
N ARG A 31 1.40 7.02 7.72
CA ARG A 31 2.09 6.09 8.62
C ARG A 31 2.43 4.78 7.93
N ALA A 32 1.50 4.25 7.16
CA ALA A 32 1.75 2.99 6.46
C ALA A 32 2.90 3.13 5.46
N LEU A 33 3.06 4.29 4.84
CA LEU A 33 4.14 4.53 3.89
C LEU A 33 5.43 5.03 4.55
N GLY A 34 5.37 5.42 5.82
CA GLY A 34 6.54 5.94 6.51
C GLY A 34 6.88 7.37 6.12
N VAL A 35 5.88 8.19 5.79
CA VAL A 35 6.08 9.58 5.42
C VAL A 35 5.15 10.48 6.24
N SER A 36 5.28 11.79 6.09
CA SER A 36 4.42 12.71 6.80
C SER A 36 3.06 12.84 6.09
N ARG A 37 2.06 13.25 6.85
CA ARG A 37 0.75 13.54 6.30
C ARG A 37 0.83 14.62 5.21
N ALA A 38 1.64 15.64 5.45
CA ALA A 38 1.81 16.73 4.49
C ALA A 38 2.36 16.22 3.17
N THR A 39 3.26 15.24 3.22
CA THR A 39 3.82 14.65 2.00
C THR A 39 2.74 13.96 1.20
N VAL A 40 1.87 13.17 1.84
CA VAL A 40 0.77 12.50 1.14
C VAL A 40 -0.18 13.53 0.55
N ALA A 41 -0.53 14.56 1.33
CA ALA A 41 -1.43 15.61 0.85
C ALA A 41 -0.85 16.30 -0.40
N ARG A 42 0.46 16.55 -0.40
CA ARG A 42 1.11 17.19 -1.54
C ARG A 42 1.07 16.29 -2.77
N TRP A 43 1.32 14.98 -2.58
CA TRP A 43 1.23 14.04 -3.70
C TRP A 43 -0.19 14.01 -4.27
N GLU A 44 -1.20 13.99 -3.40
CA GLU A 44 -2.59 13.93 -3.89
C GLU A 44 -2.97 15.21 -4.63
N ALA A 45 -2.53 16.35 -4.12
CA ALA A 45 -2.81 17.61 -4.80
C ALA A 45 -2.16 17.66 -6.18
N ALA A 46 -1.02 17.03 -6.34
CA ALA A 46 -0.32 16.96 -7.61
C ALA A 46 -0.71 15.74 -8.45
N ASN A 47 -1.65 14.94 -7.96
CA ASN A 47 -2.07 13.70 -8.61
C ASN A 47 -0.86 12.80 -8.88
N SER A 48 -0.02 12.63 -7.87
CA SER A 48 1.28 11.98 -7.99
C SER A 48 1.52 11.01 -6.84
N GLY A 49 2.75 10.61 -6.66
CA GLY A 49 3.18 9.70 -5.62
C GLY A 49 4.70 9.67 -5.49
N PRO A 50 5.21 8.78 -4.66
CA PRO A 50 6.65 8.70 -4.43
C PRO A 50 7.38 8.10 -5.62
N ALA A 51 8.67 8.43 -5.73
CA ALA A 51 9.53 7.78 -6.70
C ALA A 51 9.66 6.30 -6.36
N ARG A 52 9.74 5.47 -7.38
CA ARG A 52 9.69 4.01 -7.20
C ARG A 52 10.81 3.44 -6.37
N ASP A 53 11.97 4.03 -6.47
CA ASP A 53 13.17 3.49 -5.80
C ASP A 53 13.36 4.02 -4.39
N THR A 54 12.38 4.76 -3.86
CA THR A 54 12.43 5.23 -2.48
C THR A 54 11.75 4.22 -1.56
N ALA A 55 11.99 4.36 -0.27
CA ALA A 55 11.32 3.51 0.72
C ALA A 55 9.80 3.64 0.61
N ALA A 56 9.31 4.88 0.48
CA ALA A 56 7.87 5.11 0.32
C ALA A 56 7.34 4.50 -0.98
N GLY A 57 8.13 4.57 -2.05
CA GLY A 57 7.75 3.96 -3.33
C GLY A 57 7.62 2.44 -3.22
N ARG A 58 8.56 1.81 -2.51
CA ARG A 58 8.50 0.37 -2.30
C ARG A 58 7.32 0.00 -1.40
N ALA A 59 7.04 0.80 -0.38
CA ALA A 59 5.89 0.57 0.48
C ALA A 59 4.58 0.69 -0.30
N LEU A 60 4.48 1.68 -1.17
CA LEU A 60 3.30 1.85 -2.00
C LEU A 60 3.13 0.67 -2.96
N ALA A 61 4.21 0.22 -3.57
CA ALA A 61 4.17 -0.95 -4.45
C ALA A 61 3.69 -2.18 -3.68
N SER A 62 4.14 -2.34 -2.44
CA SER A 62 3.67 -3.45 -1.60
C SER A 62 2.18 -3.33 -1.30
N MET A 63 1.67 -2.13 -1.09
CA MET A 63 0.23 -1.96 -0.87
C MET A 63 -0.58 -2.31 -2.11
N VAL A 64 -0.09 -1.97 -3.28
CA VAL A 64 -0.76 -2.37 -4.53
C VAL A 64 -0.75 -3.89 -4.68
N GLU A 65 0.34 -4.53 -4.32
CA GLU A 65 0.43 -5.98 -4.34
C GLU A 65 -0.55 -6.61 -3.34
N ILE A 66 -0.64 -6.03 -2.15
CA ILE A 66 -1.59 -6.48 -1.14
C ILE A 66 -3.02 -6.42 -1.69
N ARG A 67 -3.37 -5.32 -2.35
CA ARG A 67 -4.70 -5.18 -2.95
C ARG A 67 -4.94 -6.29 -3.97
N ARG A 68 -3.98 -6.52 -4.83
CA ARG A 68 -4.10 -7.55 -5.86
C ARG A 68 -4.28 -8.95 -5.24
N LEU A 69 -3.45 -9.28 -4.26
CA LEU A 69 -3.53 -10.57 -3.59
C LEU A 69 -4.87 -10.75 -2.86
N ALA A 70 -5.32 -9.71 -2.18
CA ALA A 70 -6.59 -9.78 -1.47
C ALA A 70 -7.75 -9.98 -2.44
N GLN A 71 -7.71 -9.30 -3.58
CA GLN A 71 -8.74 -9.46 -4.58
C GLN A 71 -8.73 -10.86 -5.20
N GLU A 72 -7.55 -11.42 -5.42
CA GLU A 72 -7.45 -12.79 -5.93
C GLU A 72 -7.96 -13.81 -4.94
N LEU A 73 -7.66 -13.62 -3.66
CA LEU A 73 -8.02 -14.60 -2.64
C LEU A 73 -9.48 -14.48 -2.19
N PHE A 74 -9.99 -13.26 -2.09
CA PHE A 74 -11.29 -13.01 -1.46
C PHE A 74 -12.34 -12.38 -2.36
N GLY A 75 -11.98 -11.99 -3.57
CA GLY A 75 -12.92 -11.40 -4.51
C GLY A 75 -13.59 -10.17 -3.94
N ARG A 76 -14.93 -10.17 -3.93
CA ARG A 76 -15.69 -9.01 -3.47
C ARG A 76 -15.53 -8.77 -1.97
N ASP A 77 -15.04 -9.75 -1.22
CA ASP A 77 -14.86 -9.61 0.21
C ASP A 77 -13.47 -9.10 0.59
N ALA A 78 -12.68 -8.70 -0.41
CA ALA A 78 -11.30 -8.29 -0.18
C ALA A 78 -11.19 -7.17 0.84
N GLN A 79 -12.04 -6.13 0.70
CA GLN A 79 -11.96 -5.00 1.62
C GLN A 79 -12.41 -5.36 3.03
N THR A 80 -13.39 -6.23 3.14
CA THR A 80 -13.88 -6.68 4.45
C THR A 80 -12.81 -7.44 5.21
N TRP A 81 -11.97 -8.19 4.49
CA TRP A 81 -10.90 -8.95 5.12
C TRP A 81 -9.98 -8.05 5.97
N PHE A 82 -9.79 -6.80 5.55
CA PHE A 82 -8.87 -5.91 6.26
C PHE A 82 -9.37 -5.50 7.65
N ASP A 83 -10.64 -5.76 7.94
CA ASP A 83 -11.21 -5.49 9.26
C ASP A 83 -11.39 -6.75 10.09
N SER A 84 -10.90 -7.88 9.61
CA SER A 84 -10.97 -9.15 10.33
C SER A 84 -9.74 -9.32 11.21
N LEU A 85 -9.91 -9.94 12.38
CA LEU A 85 -8.78 -10.24 13.23
C LEU A 85 -8.03 -11.43 12.66
N ILE A 86 -6.77 -11.23 12.36
CA ILE A 86 -5.92 -12.27 11.77
C ILE A 86 -4.93 -12.74 12.84
N PRO A 87 -5.02 -14.00 13.28
CA PRO A 87 -4.17 -14.48 14.38
C PRO A 87 -2.68 -14.28 14.15
N MET A 88 -2.20 -14.50 12.93
CA MET A 88 -0.78 -14.34 12.63
C MET A 88 -0.31 -12.90 12.83
N LEU A 89 -1.21 -11.94 12.66
CA LEU A 89 -0.88 -10.53 12.85
C LEU A 89 -1.17 -10.05 14.26
N ARG A 90 -1.99 -10.81 14.99
CA ARG A 90 -2.52 -10.43 16.31
C ARG A 90 -3.24 -9.08 16.23
N ASP A 91 -3.84 -8.80 15.08
CA ASP A 91 -4.45 -7.52 14.80
C ASP A 91 -5.28 -7.67 13.53
N THR A 92 -6.01 -6.61 13.18
CA THR A 92 -6.61 -6.56 11.85
C THR A 92 -5.54 -6.15 10.85
N PRO A 93 -5.66 -6.58 9.59
CA PRO A 93 -4.70 -6.15 8.58
C PRO A 93 -4.64 -4.63 8.43
N ARG A 94 -5.78 -3.95 8.51
CA ARG A 94 -5.79 -2.49 8.40
C ARG A 94 -4.96 -1.83 9.49
N SER A 95 -5.14 -2.27 10.72
CA SER A 95 -4.37 -1.74 11.84
C SER A 95 -2.89 -2.07 11.69
N ALA A 96 -2.58 -3.29 11.25
CA ALA A 96 -1.20 -3.70 11.06
C ALA A 96 -0.50 -2.86 9.99
N LEU A 97 -1.21 -2.50 8.91
CA LEU A 97 -0.65 -1.62 7.88
C LEU A 97 -0.20 -0.30 8.48
N VAL A 98 -1.01 0.27 9.35
CA VAL A 98 -0.71 1.56 9.94
C VAL A 98 0.42 1.47 10.96
N LYS A 99 0.42 0.42 11.78
CA LYS A 99 1.39 0.27 12.86
C LYS A 99 2.74 -0.21 12.39
N HIS A 100 2.77 -1.09 11.40
CA HIS A 100 4.00 -1.80 11.02
C HIS A 100 4.35 -1.69 9.55
N GLY A 101 3.56 -0.97 8.77
CA GLY A 101 3.76 -0.89 7.32
C GLY A 101 3.20 -2.11 6.61
N PRO A 102 3.36 -2.16 5.29
CA PRO A 102 2.71 -3.20 4.49
C PRO A 102 3.33 -4.59 4.59
N PHE A 103 4.59 -4.70 4.98
CA PHE A 103 5.28 -5.97 4.87
C PHE A 103 4.60 -7.13 5.61
N PRO A 104 4.21 -7.00 6.89
CA PRO A 104 3.60 -8.15 7.58
C PRO A 104 2.29 -8.60 6.92
N VAL A 105 1.48 -7.66 6.45
CA VAL A 105 0.21 -7.99 5.80
C VAL A 105 0.47 -8.67 4.46
N ARG A 106 1.43 -8.17 3.71
CA ARG A 106 1.80 -8.77 2.44
C ARG A 106 2.26 -10.21 2.65
N GLN A 107 3.03 -10.44 3.70
CA GLN A 107 3.54 -11.77 4.00
C GLN A 107 2.41 -12.77 4.28
N VAL A 108 1.42 -12.35 5.07
CA VAL A 108 0.27 -13.20 5.37
C VAL A 108 -0.48 -13.59 4.09
N LEU A 109 -0.74 -12.62 3.23
CA LEU A 109 -1.45 -12.86 1.98
C LEU A 109 -0.63 -13.73 1.04
N TRP A 110 0.66 -13.48 0.96
CA TRP A 110 1.53 -14.25 0.09
C TRP A 110 1.55 -15.71 0.51
N GLU A 111 1.66 -15.96 1.82
CA GLU A 111 1.64 -17.33 2.33
C GLU A 111 0.30 -18.01 2.08
N ALA A 112 -0.80 -17.29 2.24
CA ALA A 112 -2.12 -17.84 1.96
C ALA A 112 -2.25 -18.21 0.48
N ARG A 113 -1.72 -17.35 -0.40
CA ARG A 113 -1.77 -17.57 -1.84
C ARG A 113 -0.98 -18.79 -2.27
N HIS A 114 0.12 -19.07 -1.56
CA HIS A 114 1.03 -20.16 -1.91
C HIS A 114 0.85 -21.40 -1.03
N SER A 115 -0.20 -21.42 -0.22
CA SER A 115 -0.53 -22.59 0.55
C SER A 115 -0.91 -23.73 -0.38
N THR A 116 -0.54 -24.96 -0.01
CA THR A 116 -0.72 -26.09 -0.89
C THR A 116 -1.79 -27.06 -0.42
N TYR A 117 -2.67 -26.64 0.40
CA TYR A 117 -3.68 -27.60 0.81
C TYR A 117 -4.92 -27.50 0.06
#